data_172251c78ab014d2127098dcf07f7ded
#
_entry.id   172251c78ab014d2127098dcf07f7ded
#
_cell.length_a   1.000
_cell.length_b   1.000
_cell.length_c   1.000
_cell.angle_alpha   90.00
_cell.angle_beta   90.00
_cell.angle_gamma   90.00
#
_symmetry.space_group_name_H-M   'P 1'
#
loop_
_entity.id
_entity.type
_entity.pdbx_description
1 polymer ?
#
loop_
_entity_poly.entity_id
_entity_poly.type
_entity_poly.pdbx_seq_one_letter_code
_entity_poly.pdbx_strand_id
1 'polypeptide(L)'
;MIGMVTSVMGVKNLKQFAKKLEFTGPITSGNAIKTVYAANIVGRFMAADNGTELRESMTRDYLGFLNWLVFGGFAAKGVANLFDKKGKDLFNYSKKGTGLKHWLKDMNLKSHNEIASKGKEFAKKNMWKVNLAQGAGIAYSAITLGFLLPMLNAKVTEHKSRKLVA
;
A
#
# COMPACT_ATOMS: atom_id res chain seq x y z
N MET A 1 3.17 17.92 -14.60
CA MET A 1 3.60 16.49 -14.57
C MET A 1 2.44 15.50 -14.56
N ILE A 2 1.34 15.74 -13.85
CA ILE A 2 0.14 14.88 -13.82
C ILE A 2 -0.55 14.79 -15.19
N GLY A 3 -0.64 15.89 -15.94
CA GLY A 3 -1.26 15.92 -17.27
C GLY A 3 -0.52 15.12 -18.36
N MET A 4 0.79 14.93 -18.22
CA MET A 4 1.59 14.13 -19.15
C MET A 4 1.37 12.62 -18.99
N VAL A 5 1.15 12.17 -17.75
CA VAL A 5 0.91 10.75 -17.45
C VAL A 5 -0.47 10.31 -17.94
N THR A 6 -1.47 11.18 -17.90
CA THR A 6 -2.83 10.89 -18.38
C THR A 6 -2.96 10.88 -19.90
N SER A 7 -2.11 11.61 -20.62
CA SER A 7 -2.15 11.64 -22.10
C SER A 7 -1.44 10.43 -22.74
N VAL A 8 -0.46 9.83 -22.05
CA VAL A 8 0.30 8.67 -22.55
C VAL A 8 -0.37 7.33 -22.17
N MET A 9 -1.15 7.30 -21.10
CA MET A 9 -1.90 6.12 -20.68
C MET A 9 -3.38 6.28 -21.08
N GLY A 10 -3.80 5.66 -22.18
CA GLY A 10 -5.24 5.55 -22.48
C GLY A 10 -6.00 4.93 -21.30
N VAL A 11 -7.30 5.26 -21.16
CA VAL A 11 -8.17 4.84 -20.03
C VAL A 11 -8.14 3.32 -19.77
N LYS A 12 -7.92 2.50 -20.80
CA LYS A 12 -7.74 1.05 -20.67
C LYS A 12 -6.46 0.70 -19.87
N ASN A 13 -5.38 1.41 -20.13
CA ASN A 13 -4.10 1.20 -19.47
C ASN A 13 -4.13 1.67 -18.01
N LEU A 14 -4.87 2.75 -17.70
CA LEU A 14 -5.07 3.23 -16.36
C LEU A 14 -5.84 2.22 -15.49
N LYS A 15 -6.92 1.60 -16.04
CA LYS A 15 -7.64 0.53 -15.35
C LYS A 15 -6.79 -0.71 -15.11
N GLN A 16 -5.96 -1.10 -16.08
CA GLN A 16 -5.02 -2.21 -15.91
C GLN A 16 -3.94 -1.89 -14.89
N PHE A 17 -3.43 -0.67 -14.87
CA PHE A 17 -2.48 -0.21 -13.89
C PHE A 17 -3.09 -0.20 -12.49
N ALA A 18 -4.30 0.37 -12.32
CA ALA A 18 -5.00 0.35 -11.04
C ALA A 18 -5.21 -1.06 -10.48
N LYS A 19 -5.53 -2.04 -11.34
CA LYS A 19 -5.65 -3.45 -10.94
C LYS A 19 -4.33 -4.06 -10.44
N LYS A 20 -3.17 -3.58 -10.92
CA LYS A 20 -1.86 -4.02 -10.43
C LYS A 20 -1.48 -3.40 -9.09
N LEU A 21 -2.22 -2.38 -8.64
CA LEU A 21 -2.03 -1.71 -7.36
C LEU A 21 -2.92 -2.26 -6.24
N GLU A 22 -3.77 -3.25 -6.53
CA GLU A 22 -4.71 -3.81 -5.55
C GLU A 22 -4.02 -4.45 -4.36
N PHE A 23 -4.57 -4.18 -3.18
CA PHE A 23 -4.18 -4.82 -1.93
C PHE A 23 -4.96 -6.14 -1.76
N THR A 24 -4.35 -7.27 -2.09
CA THR A 24 -5.04 -8.57 -2.11
C THR A 24 -4.40 -9.65 -1.25
N GLY A 25 -3.27 -9.43 -0.64
CA GLY A 25 -2.57 -10.47 0.12
C GLY A 25 -1.94 -9.97 1.42
N PRO A 26 -1.20 -10.82 2.14
CA PRO A 26 -0.51 -10.43 3.37
C PRO A 26 0.63 -9.42 3.11
N ILE A 27 1.19 -9.41 1.90
CA ILE A 27 2.09 -8.36 1.38
C ILE A 27 1.42 -7.82 0.12
N THR A 28 0.76 -6.72 0.25
CA THR A 28 -0.52 -6.47 -0.41
C THR A 28 -0.49 -5.50 -1.57
N SER A 29 0.64 -5.18 -2.16
CA SER A 29 0.64 -4.46 -3.42
C SER A 29 1.09 -5.34 -4.58
N GLY A 30 0.57 -5.04 -5.77
CA GLY A 30 0.93 -5.77 -6.98
C GLY A 30 2.45 -5.78 -7.24
N ASN A 31 2.94 -6.81 -7.89
CA ASN A 31 4.37 -6.98 -8.20
C ASN A 31 4.99 -5.77 -8.92
N ALA A 32 4.20 -5.00 -9.67
CA ALA A 32 4.65 -3.79 -10.34
C ALA A 32 5.17 -2.72 -9.36
N ILE A 33 4.45 -2.49 -8.24
CA ILE A 33 4.90 -1.53 -7.22
C ILE A 33 6.15 -2.03 -6.51
N LYS A 34 6.23 -3.32 -6.20
CA LYS A 34 7.42 -3.91 -5.60
C LYS A 34 8.66 -3.67 -6.47
N THR A 35 8.52 -3.85 -7.78
CA THR A 35 9.61 -3.63 -8.74
C THR A 35 10.01 -2.15 -8.80
N VAL A 36 9.03 -1.24 -8.87
CA VAL A 36 9.31 0.21 -8.89
C VAL A 36 9.99 0.67 -7.61
N TYR A 37 9.55 0.19 -6.45
CA TYR A 37 10.19 0.52 -5.18
C TYR A 37 11.60 -0.06 -5.06
N ALA A 38 11.81 -1.31 -5.47
CA ALA A 38 13.13 -1.92 -5.48
C ALA A 38 14.09 -1.14 -6.40
N ALA A 39 13.65 -0.77 -7.60
CA ALA A 39 14.44 0.03 -8.54
C ALA A 39 14.77 1.42 -7.96
N ASN A 40 13.82 2.06 -7.27
CA ASN A 40 14.04 3.36 -6.63
C ASN A 40 15.08 3.27 -5.49
N ILE A 41 15.00 2.23 -4.66
CA ILE A 41 15.98 1.98 -3.58
C ILE A 41 17.38 1.77 -4.17
N VAL A 42 17.52 0.94 -5.21
CA VAL A 42 18.80 0.71 -5.89
C VAL A 42 19.34 2.00 -6.51
N GLY A 43 18.49 2.77 -7.21
CA GLY A 43 18.89 4.04 -7.81
C GLY A 43 19.40 5.06 -6.79
N ARG A 44 18.77 5.15 -5.63
CA ARG A 44 19.23 6.04 -4.54
C ARG A 44 20.52 5.56 -3.90
N PHE A 45 20.69 4.24 -3.76
CA PHE A 45 21.95 3.66 -3.30
C PHE A 45 23.12 4.03 -4.22
N MET A 46 22.88 4.03 -5.53
CA MET A 46 23.89 4.40 -6.53
C MET A 46 24.16 5.90 -6.61
N ALA A 47 23.21 6.75 -6.21
CA ALA A 47 23.28 8.21 -6.32
C ALA A 47 23.73 8.91 -5.02
N ALA A 48 23.93 8.17 -3.91
CA ALA A 48 24.33 8.76 -2.64
C ALA A 48 25.82 9.11 -2.63
N ASP A 49 26.14 10.38 -2.32
CA ASP A 49 27.52 10.88 -2.33
C ASP A 49 28.29 10.54 -1.04
N ASN A 50 27.57 10.25 0.04
CA ASN A 50 28.20 9.92 1.34
C ASN A 50 27.36 8.95 2.17
N GLY A 51 28.00 8.30 3.15
CA GLY A 51 27.37 7.28 3.99
C GLY A 51 26.24 7.80 4.89
N THR A 52 26.23 9.06 5.27
CA THR A 52 25.16 9.67 6.08
C THR A 52 23.91 9.89 5.25
N GLU A 53 24.07 10.45 4.07
CA GLU A 53 22.98 10.65 3.10
C GLU A 53 22.38 9.31 2.65
N LEU A 54 23.23 8.32 2.38
CA LEU A 54 22.81 6.97 2.05
C LEU A 54 21.95 6.37 3.15
N ARG A 55 22.40 6.45 4.40
CA ARG A 55 21.69 5.90 5.56
C ARG A 55 20.33 6.57 5.77
N GLU A 56 20.26 7.89 5.65
CA GLU A 56 19.03 8.65 5.82
C GLU A 56 18.02 8.32 4.70
N SER A 57 18.49 8.33 3.46
CA SER A 57 17.71 7.99 2.27
C SER A 57 17.18 6.56 2.34
N MET A 58 18.03 5.59 2.66
CA MET A 58 17.65 4.17 2.81
C MET A 58 16.63 3.96 3.93
N THR A 59 16.80 4.61 5.07
CA THR A 59 15.85 4.50 6.19
C THR A 59 14.47 5.01 5.78
N ARG A 60 14.42 6.16 5.12
CA ARG A 60 13.17 6.75 4.63
C ARG A 60 12.48 5.86 3.60
N ASP A 61 13.24 5.36 2.64
CA ASP A 61 12.69 4.54 1.56
C ASP A 61 12.24 3.16 2.07
N TYR A 62 12.98 2.56 3.01
CA TYR A 62 12.59 1.31 3.64
C TYR A 62 11.30 1.47 4.48
N LEU A 63 11.19 2.52 5.28
CA LEU A 63 9.96 2.82 6.02
C LEU A 63 8.79 3.11 5.09
N GLY A 64 9.04 3.85 3.99
CA GLY A 64 8.04 4.09 2.95
C GLY A 64 7.55 2.82 2.29
N PHE A 65 8.46 1.92 1.95
CA PHE A 65 8.17 0.62 1.38
C PHE A 65 7.33 -0.26 2.31
N LEU A 66 7.74 -0.38 3.59
CA LEU A 66 6.97 -1.12 4.59
C LEU A 66 5.57 -0.53 4.78
N ASN A 67 5.48 0.80 4.86
CA ASN A 67 4.20 1.47 5.05
C ASN A 67 3.24 1.19 3.89
N TRP A 68 3.72 1.31 2.66
CA TRP A 68 2.89 1.04 1.50
C TRP A 68 2.51 -0.43 1.37
N LEU A 69 3.49 -1.34 1.46
CA LEU A 69 3.27 -2.76 1.22
C LEU A 69 2.47 -3.46 2.32
N VAL A 70 2.71 -3.08 3.57
CA VAL A 70 2.16 -3.78 4.73
C VAL A 70 1.00 -3.01 5.33
N PHE A 71 1.23 -1.79 5.76
CA PHE A 71 0.22 -1.04 6.51
C PHE A 71 -0.93 -0.52 5.64
N GLY A 72 -0.68 -0.15 4.37
CA GLY A 72 -1.74 0.19 3.42
C GLY A 72 -2.71 -0.98 3.20
N GLY A 73 -2.18 -2.21 3.12
CA GLY A 73 -3.00 -3.40 3.03
C GLY A 73 -3.79 -3.71 4.29
N PHE A 74 -3.22 -3.48 5.47
CA PHE A 74 -3.96 -3.62 6.71
C PHE A 74 -5.06 -2.57 6.85
N ALA A 75 -4.84 -1.33 6.42
CA ALA A 75 -5.87 -0.31 6.37
C ALA A 75 -7.02 -0.71 5.44
N ALA A 76 -6.72 -1.21 4.24
CA ALA A 76 -7.72 -1.73 3.32
C ALA A 76 -8.51 -2.90 3.92
N LYS A 77 -7.83 -3.87 4.54
CA LYS A 77 -8.48 -5.00 5.22
C LYS A 77 -9.33 -4.57 6.41
N GLY A 78 -8.88 -3.60 7.19
CA GLY A 78 -9.62 -3.03 8.31
C GLY A 78 -10.95 -2.43 7.86
N VAL A 79 -10.91 -1.60 6.82
CA VAL A 79 -12.13 -1.00 6.24
C VAL A 79 -13.06 -2.06 5.63
N ALA A 80 -12.52 -3.04 4.89
CA ALA A 80 -13.30 -4.15 4.37
C ALA A 80 -14.00 -4.95 5.49
N ASN A 81 -13.35 -5.15 6.62
CA ASN A 81 -13.90 -5.87 7.77
C ASN A 81 -15.07 -5.14 8.45
N LEU A 82 -15.14 -3.81 8.34
CA LEU A 82 -16.31 -3.05 8.81
C LEU A 82 -17.57 -3.38 8.01
N PHE A 83 -17.42 -3.65 6.71
CA PHE A 83 -18.53 -3.99 5.82
C PHE A 83 -18.83 -5.50 5.77
N ASP A 84 -17.87 -6.33 6.08
CA ASP A 84 -17.99 -7.80 6.05
C ASP A 84 -17.37 -8.43 7.30
N LYS A 85 -18.04 -8.21 8.44
CA LYS A 85 -17.60 -8.74 9.75
C LYS A 85 -17.47 -10.27 9.78
N LYS A 86 -18.26 -10.98 8.96
CA LYS A 86 -18.20 -12.44 8.84
C LYS A 86 -17.15 -12.91 7.83
N GLY A 87 -16.56 -11.99 7.07
CA GLY A 87 -15.50 -12.27 6.10
C GLY A 87 -15.91 -13.14 4.90
N LYS A 88 -17.20 -13.33 4.63
CA LYS A 88 -17.70 -14.26 3.61
C LYS A 88 -17.66 -13.67 2.19
N ASP A 89 -17.97 -12.39 2.07
CA ASP A 89 -18.20 -11.74 0.79
C ASP A 89 -16.91 -11.14 0.22
N LEU A 90 -16.16 -10.41 1.05
CA LEU A 90 -15.00 -9.62 0.61
C LEU A 90 -13.66 -10.32 0.79
N PHE A 91 -13.59 -11.41 1.55
CA PHE A 91 -12.34 -12.09 1.86
C PHE A 91 -12.24 -13.48 1.27
N ASN A 92 -11.01 -13.87 0.94
CA ASN A 92 -10.58 -15.22 0.68
C ASN A 92 -9.77 -15.71 1.88
N TYR A 93 -9.88 -16.99 2.18
CA TYR A 93 -9.15 -17.63 3.27
C TYR A 93 -8.14 -18.64 2.71
N SER A 94 -6.89 -18.51 3.09
CA SER A 94 -5.87 -19.52 2.79
C SER A 94 -5.99 -20.71 3.75
N LYS A 95 -6.38 -20.46 5.01
CA LYS A 95 -6.67 -21.49 6.02
C LYS A 95 -7.88 -21.08 6.85
N LYS A 96 -8.62 -22.04 7.32
CA LYS A 96 -9.71 -21.82 8.30
C LYS A 96 -9.09 -21.56 9.67
N GLY A 97 -9.58 -20.55 10.37
CA GLY A 97 -9.10 -20.19 11.70
C GLY A 97 -9.83 -18.99 12.27
N THR A 98 -9.46 -18.58 13.47
CA THR A 98 -10.03 -17.43 14.16
C THR A 98 -8.94 -16.61 14.83
N GLY A 99 -9.25 -15.34 15.19
CA GLY A 99 -8.36 -14.47 15.91
C GLY A 99 -7.44 -13.61 15.05
N LEU A 100 -6.62 -12.79 15.71
CA LEU A 100 -5.78 -11.78 15.08
C LEU A 100 -4.75 -12.36 14.11
N LYS A 101 -4.12 -13.47 14.48
CA LYS A 101 -3.12 -14.15 13.63
C LYS A 101 -3.74 -14.64 12.32
N HIS A 102 -4.95 -15.20 12.38
CA HIS A 102 -5.70 -15.61 11.20
C HIS A 102 -6.05 -14.41 10.34
N TRP A 103 -6.55 -13.31 10.94
CA TRP A 103 -6.87 -12.07 10.24
C TRP A 103 -5.64 -11.48 9.53
N LEU A 104 -4.50 -11.47 10.19
CA LEU A 104 -3.27 -10.92 9.61
C LEU A 104 -2.73 -11.77 8.44
N LYS A 105 -2.71 -13.09 8.59
CA LYS A 105 -1.98 -13.99 7.69
C LYS A 105 -2.87 -14.70 6.66
N ASP A 106 -4.03 -15.17 7.09
CA ASP A 106 -4.81 -16.12 6.28
C ASP A 106 -5.99 -15.47 5.56
N MET A 107 -6.49 -14.32 6.02
CA MET A 107 -7.52 -13.55 5.34
C MET A 107 -6.91 -12.62 4.29
N ASN A 108 -7.29 -12.79 3.04
CA ASN A 108 -6.88 -11.95 1.93
C ASN A 108 -8.09 -11.22 1.34
N LEU A 109 -7.95 -9.93 1.03
CA LEU A 109 -9.01 -9.18 0.38
C LEU A 109 -9.17 -9.67 -1.07
N LYS A 110 -10.41 -9.90 -1.51
CA LYS A 110 -10.70 -10.28 -2.89
C LYS A 110 -10.38 -9.13 -3.84
N SER A 111 -9.78 -9.46 -4.97
CA SER A 111 -9.55 -8.52 -6.06
C SER A 111 -10.86 -8.12 -6.76
N HIS A 112 -10.83 -7.01 -7.51
CA HIS A 112 -11.97 -6.60 -8.33
C HIS A 112 -12.39 -7.68 -9.33
N ASN A 113 -11.42 -8.41 -9.89
CA ASN A 113 -11.71 -9.49 -10.83
C ASN A 113 -12.43 -10.66 -10.15
N GLU A 114 -12.03 -11.04 -8.94
CA GLU A 114 -12.68 -12.11 -8.18
C GLU A 114 -14.10 -11.73 -7.76
N ILE A 115 -14.35 -10.47 -7.41
CA ILE A 115 -15.71 -9.98 -7.13
C ILE A 115 -16.56 -10.00 -8.41
N ALA A 116 -16.00 -9.55 -9.54
CA ALA A 116 -16.72 -9.52 -10.82
C ALA A 116 -17.05 -10.93 -11.34
N SER A 117 -16.19 -11.92 -11.11
CA SER A 117 -16.40 -13.32 -11.55
C SER A 117 -17.53 -14.03 -10.81
N LYS A 118 -17.95 -13.55 -9.65
CA LYS A 118 -19.05 -14.13 -8.85
C LYS A 118 -20.46 -13.82 -9.34
N GLY A 119 -20.57 -13.06 -10.43
CA GLY A 119 -21.84 -12.69 -11.05
C GLY A 119 -22.21 -11.22 -10.88
N LYS A 120 -23.10 -10.74 -11.75
CA LYS A 120 -23.44 -9.31 -11.86
C LYS A 120 -24.09 -8.75 -10.58
N GLU A 121 -25.00 -9.49 -9.94
CA GLU A 121 -25.66 -9.03 -8.72
C GLU A 121 -24.70 -8.97 -7.53
N PHE A 122 -23.87 -9.99 -7.37
CA PHE A 122 -22.85 -10.00 -6.33
C PHE A 122 -21.84 -8.86 -6.51
N ALA A 123 -21.41 -8.63 -7.74
CA ALA A 123 -20.51 -7.53 -8.08
C ALA A 123 -21.16 -6.17 -7.78
N LYS A 124 -22.42 -5.93 -8.20
CA LYS A 124 -23.15 -4.69 -7.93
C LYS A 124 -23.24 -4.39 -6.42
N LYS A 125 -23.48 -5.40 -5.60
CA LYS A 125 -23.60 -5.28 -4.15
C LYS A 125 -22.25 -5.00 -3.45
N ASN A 126 -21.15 -5.59 -3.92
CA ASN A 126 -19.89 -5.61 -3.18
C ASN A 126 -18.75 -4.81 -3.80
N MET A 127 -18.85 -4.43 -5.09
CA MET A 127 -17.79 -3.70 -5.79
C MET A 127 -17.44 -2.36 -5.13
N TRP A 128 -18.45 -1.59 -4.71
CA TRP A 128 -18.22 -0.30 -4.06
C TRP A 128 -17.51 -0.45 -2.72
N LYS A 129 -17.77 -1.55 -1.96
CA LYS A 129 -17.10 -1.83 -0.69
C LYS A 129 -15.62 -2.14 -0.89
N VAL A 130 -15.30 -2.91 -1.94
CA VAL A 130 -13.91 -3.19 -2.31
C VAL A 130 -13.22 -1.90 -2.78
N ASN A 131 -13.89 -1.07 -3.58
CA ASN A 131 -13.35 0.22 -4.00
C ASN A 131 -13.03 1.12 -2.80
N LEU A 132 -13.93 1.19 -1.83
CA LEU A 132 -13.74 1.98 -0.62
C LEU A 132 -12.58 1.44 0.23
N ALA A 133 -12.51 0.12 0.41
CA ALA A 133 -11.42 -0.53 1.13
C ALA A 133 -10.05 -0.29 0.46
N GLN A 134 -9.97 -0.47 -0.85
CA GLN A 134 -8.74 -0.21 -1.62
C GLN A 134 -8.37 1.28 -1.57
N GLY A 135 -9.35 2.17 -1.72
CA GLY A 135 -9.17 3.62 -1.59
C GLY A 135 -8.65 4.03 -0.21
N ALA A 136 -9.15 3.42 0.85
CA ALA A 136 -8.66 3.66 2.21
C ALA A 136 -7.21 3.23 2.40
N GLY A 137 -6.78 2.09 1.83
CA GLY A 137 -5.40 1.65 1.85
C GLY A 137 -4.45 2.63 1.13
N ILE A 138 -4.88 3.12 -0.03
CA ILE A 138 -4.13 4.12 -0.81
C ILE A 138 -4.07 5.45 -0.05
N ALA A 139 -5.20 5.94 0.47
CA ALA A 139 -5.27 7.20 1.23
C ALA A 139 -4.39 7.13 2.49
N TYR A 140 -4.46 6.03 3.24
CA TYR A 140 -3.58 5.80 4.39
C TYR A 140 -2.10 5.89 4.00
N SER A 141 -1.71 5.20 2.92
CA SER A 141 -0.33 5.20 2.45
C SER A 141 0.12 6.58 1.99
N ALA A 142 -0.74 7.33 1.29
CA ALA A 142 -0.45 8.68 0.83
C ALA A 142 -0.27 9.66 1.99
N ILE A 143 -1.14 9.58 3.02
CA ILE A 143 -1.04 10.43 4.21
C ILE A 143 0.23 10.12 5.00
N THR A 144 0.52 8.85 5.23
CA THR A 144 1.72 8.44 5.98
C THR A 144 3.01 8.81 5.24
N LEU A 145 3.09 8.60 3.95
CA LEU A 145 4.26 8.96 3.14
C LEU A 145 4.41 10.46 2.93
N GLY A 146 3.29 11.18 2.72
CA GLY A 146 3.30 12.61 2.43
C GLY A 146 3.47 13.51 3.65
N PHE A 147 3.02 13.08 4.83
CA PHE A 147 3.03 13.90 6.04
C PHE A 147 3.81 13.28 7.19
N LEU A 148 3.47 12.05 7.59
CA LEU A 148 4.02 11.47 8.82
C LEU A 148 5.52 11.17 8.71
N LEU A 149 5.97 10.58 7.61
CA LEU A 149 7.39 10.28 7.41
C LEU A 149 8.26 11.54 7.31
N PRO A 150 7.91 12.58 6.54
CA PRO A 150 8.65 13.85 6.54
C PRO A 150 8.70 14.52 7.91
N MET A 151 7.59 14.53 8.65
CA MET A 151 7.55 15.09 10.02
C MET A 151 8.46 14.32 10.99
N LEU A 152 8.46 12.99 10.92
CA LEU A 152 9.34 12.17 11.74
C LEU A 152 10.81 12.40 11.40
N ASN A 153 11.14 12.48 10.11
CA ASN A 153 12.51 12.77 9.67
C ASN A 153 12.98 14.15 10.16
N ALA A 154 12.14 15.18 10.03
CA ALA A 154 12.46 16.52 10.52
C ALA A 154 12.76 16.51 12.03
N LYS A 155 11.93 15.85 12.84
CA LYS A 155 12.15 15.74 14.30
C LYS A 155 13.42 14.96 14.66
N VAL A 156 13.69 13.87 13.94
CA VAL A 156 14.91 13.07 14.17
C VAL A 156 16.16 13.87 13.82
N THR A 157 16.14 14.60 12.71
CA THR A 157 17.26 15.45 12.29
C THR A 157 17.49 16.59 13.28
N GLU A 158 16.43 17.26 13.73
CA GLU A 158 16.50 18.32 14.73
C GLU A 158 17.07 17.81 16.06
N HIS A 159 16.64 16.65 16.54
CA HIS A 159 17.14 16.06 17.77
C HIS A 159 18.63 15.68 17.69
N LYS A 160 19.08 15.21 16.53
CA LYS A 160 20.50 14.91 16.32
C LYS A 160 21.36 16.16 16.26
N SER A 161 20.90 17.22 15.56
CA SER A 161 21.66 18.48 15.47
C SER A 161 21.82 19.15 16.85
N ARG A 162 20.79 19.11 17.70
CA ARG A 162 20.86 19.61 19.08
C ARG A 162 21.90 18.86 19.95
N LYS A 163 22.07 17.54 19.74
CA LYS A 163 23.07 16.75 20.45
C LYS A 163 24.50 16.97 20.00
N LEU A 164 24.70 17.50 18.80
CA LEU A 164 26.05 17.81 18.28
C LEU A 164 26.52 19.19 18.70
N VAL A 165 25.63 20.07 19.17
CA VAL A 165 25.93 21.44 19.61
C VAL A 165 26.01 21.55 21.15
N ALA A 166 25.55 20.55 21.88
CA ALA A 166 25.67 20.44 23.33
C ALA A 166 26.90 19.61 23.73
#